data_1c08465f9f225a4f44916fcc2641a50e
#
_entry.id   1c08465f9f225a4f44916fcc2641a50e
#
_cell.length_a   1.000
_cell.length_b   1.000
_cell.length_c   1.000
_cell.angle_alpha   90.00
_cell.angle_beta   90.00
_cell.angle_gamma   90.00
#
_symmetry.space_group_name_H-M   'P 1'
#
loop_
_entity.id
_entity.type
_entity.pdbx_description
1 polymer ?
#
loop_
_entity_poly.entity_id
_entity_poly.type
_entity_poly.pdbx_seq_one_letter_code
_entity_poly.pdbx_strand_id
1 'polypeptide(L)'
;MDMLVKLYDLPDSRPTLERLLHLGITVRRALTPEKHKVTAWVRDNFSEAWASEAEVAFSRQPVSCLIAIHDGRIMGFACHDATCRNFFGPTGVKPGARKNGVGTALLLACLENMRQQGFGYAILGGVGPAAYYSANQVIRRPRPSIPPSSESRASPAHP
;
A
#
# COMPACT_ATOMS: atom_id res chain seq x y z
N MET A 1 -15.97 -1.30 -1.93
CA MET A 1 -15.84 -0.48 -0.70
C MET A 1 -14.43 0.04 -0.66
N ASP A 2 -14.27 1.34 -0.49
CA ASP A 2 -12.94 1.96 -0.38
C ASP A 2 -12.54 2.05 1.08
N MET A 3 -11.23 1.98 1.34
CA MET A 3 -10.69 2.03 2.70
C MET A 3 -9.71 3.19 2.82
N LEU A 4 -9.74 3.87 3.95
CA LEU A 4 -8.85 4.98 4.27
C LEU A 4 -7.72 4.51 5.19
N VAL A 5 -6.49 4.79 4.80
CA VAL A 5 -5.29 4.45 5.56
C VAL A 5 -4.62 5.70 6.09
N LYS A 6 -4.28 5.69 7.37
CA LYS A 6 -3.50 6.76 8.02
C LYS A 6 -2.03 6.56 7.74
N LEU A 7 -1.45 7.42 6.90
CA LEU A 7 -0.04 7.31 6.50
C LEU A 7 0.94 7.70 7.60
N TYR A 8 0.49 8.48 8.57
CA TYR A 8 1.30 8.89 9.73
C TYR A 8 1.40 7.82 10.82
N ASP A 9 0.75 6.68 10.66
CA ASP A 9 0.71 5.58 11.64
C ASP A 9 0.96 4.23 10.94
N LEU A 10 1.92 4.20 10.01
CA LEU A 10 2.30 2.97 9.30
C LEU A 10 3.16 2.07 10.18
N PRO A 11 3.02 0.74 10.06
CA PRO A 11 3.95 -0.19 10.67
C PRO A 11 5.33 -0.07 10.03
N ASP A 12 6.38 -0.43 10.76
CA ASP A 12 7.74 -0.46 10.23
C ASP A 12 7.88 -1.55 9.15
N SER A 13 8.28 -1.15 7.97
CA SER A 13 8.47 -2.06 6.82
C SER A 13 9.83 -2.77 6.82
N ARG A 14 10.82 -2.27 7.60
CA ARG A 14 12.20 -2.79 7.58
C ARG A 14 12.30 -4.29 7.87
N PRO A 15 11.63 -4.86 8.89
CA PRO A 15 11.74 -6.29 9.15
C PRO A 15 11.28 -7.15 7.98
N THR A 16 10.19 -6.73 7.30
CA THR A 16 9.67 -7.44 6.12
C THR A 16 10.63 -7.35 4.95
N LEU A 17 11.17 -6.17 4.68
CA LEU A 17 12.13 -5.95 3.59
C LEU A 17 13.43 -6.72 3.81
N GLU A 18 13.97 -6.74 5.03
CA GLU A 18 15.17 -7.49 5.38
C GLU A 18 14.97 -8.99 5.21
N ARG A 19 13.83 -9.51 5.65
CA ARG A 19 13.48 -10.92 5.45
C ARG A 19 13.42 -11.29 3.97
N LEU A 20 12.84 -10.44 3.14
CA LEU A 20 12.78 -10.67 1.70
C LEU A 20 14.17 -10.63 1.06
N LEU A 21 15.05 -9.73 1.50
CA LEU A 21 16.44 -9.68 1.03
C LEU A 21 17.17 -11.00 1.33
N HIS A 22 16.97 -11.58 2.50
CA HIS A 22 17.53 -12.92 2.84
C HIS A 22 17.00 -14.03 1.92
N LEU A 23 15.81 -13.86 1.37
CA LEU A 23 15.23 -14.76 0.37
C LEU A 23 15.65 -14.42 -1.07
N GLY A 24 16.52 -13.43 -1.27
CA GLY A 24 16.95 -12.96 -2.57
C GLY A 24 15.92 -12.10 -3.31
N ILE A 25 14.94 -11.55 -2.59
CA ILE A 25 13.87 -10.72 -3.16
C ILE A 25 14.14 -9.25 -2.81
N THR A 26 14.22 -8.40 -3.83
CA THR A 26 14.39 -6.96 -3.69
C THR A 26 13.10 -6.25 -4.06
N VAL A 27 12.66 -5.34 -3.20
CA VAL A 27 11.53 -4.43 -3.49
C VAL A 27 12.11 -3.04 -3.72
N ARG A 28 11.82 -2.48 -4.89
CA ARG A 28 12.33 -1.18 -5.28
C ARG A 28 11.38 -0.45 -6.23
N ARG A 29 11.61 0.82 -6.40
CA ARG A 29 10.95 1.62 -7.43
C ARG A 29 11.39 1.11 -8.82
N ALA A 30 10.44 0.99 -9.74
CA ALA A 30 10.76 0.70 -11.13
C ALA A 30 11.44 1.92 -11.78
N LEU A 31 12.35 1.64 -12.69
CA LEU A 31 13.04 2.67 -13.46
C LEU A 31 12.27 2.95 -14.76
N THR A 32 12.29 4.20 -15.21
CA THR A 32 11.61 4.60 -16.45
C THR A 32 11.93 3.68 -17.65
N PRO A 33 13.18 3.27 -17.90
CA PRO A 33 13.51 2.36 -19.02
C PRO A 33 12.90 0.97 -18.89
N GLU A 34 12.44 0.58 -17.72
CA GLU A 34 11.81 -0.72 -17.47
C GLU A 34 10.31 -0.73 -17.78
N LYS A 35 9.71 0.42 -18.12
CA LYS A 35 8.27 0.57 -18.37
C LYS A 35 7.70 -0.55 -19.24
N HIS A 36 8.32 -0.80 -20.40
CA HIS A 36 7.85 -1.80 -21.35
C HIS A 36 7.85 -3.23 -20.78
N LYS A 37 8.84 -3.56 -19.95
CA LYS A 37 8.94 -4.88 -19.30
C LYS A 37 7.89 -5.03 -18.21
N VAL A 38 7.73 -4.00 -17.37
CA VAL A 38 6.78 -4.02 -16.25
C VAL A 38 5.35 -4.05 -16.78
N THR A 39 5.00 -3.21 -17.74
CA THR A 39 3.65 -3.16 -18.29
C THR A 39 3.28 -4.45 -19.03
N ALA A 40 4.21 -5.03 -19.78
CA ALA A 40 4.01 -6.34 -20.41
C ALA A 40 3.80 -7.44 -19.36
N TRP A 41 4.60 -7.46 -18.31
CA TRP A 41 4.45 -8.43 -17.22
C TRP A 41 3.10 -8.29 -16.50
N VAL A 42 2.64 -7.07 -16.24
CA VAL A 42 1.34 -6.81 -15.63
C VAL A 42 0.20 -7.27 -16.53
N ARG A 43 0.30 -6.99 -17.83
CA ARG A 43 -0.68 -7.45 -18.83
C ARG A 43 -0.79 -8.97 -18.85
N ASP A 44 0.34 -9.64 -18.92
CA ASP A 44 0.40 -11.10 -19.08
C ASP A 44 -0.06 -11.86 -17.83
N ASN A 45 0.17 -11.29 -16.64
CA ASN A 45 -0.17 -11.94 -15.38
C ASN A 45 -1.51 -11.51 -14.80
N PHE A 46 -2.06 -10.37 -15.22
CA PHE A 46 -3.31 -9.81 -14.66
C PHE A 46 -4.27 -9.34 -15.75
N SER A 47 -4.12 -8.08 -16.24
CA SER A 47 -5.05 -7.55 -17.23
C SER A 47 -4.49 -6.37 -18.03
N GLU A 48 -5.09 -6.08 -19.17
CA GLU A 48 -4.83 -4.86 -19.96
C GLU A 48 -5.16 -3.61 -19.16
N ALA A 49 -6.26 -3.61 -18.41
CA ALA A 49 -6.66 -2.46 -17.59
C ALA A 49 -5.59 -2.11 -16.56
N TRP A 50 -5.05 -3.10 -15.86
CA TRP A 50 -3.98 -2.88 -14.89
C TRP A 50 -2.66 -2.46 -15.55
N ALA A 51 -2.37 -2.99 -16.73
CA ALA A 51 -1.20 -2.53 -17.51
C ALA A 51 -1.32 -1.04 -17.88
N SER A 52 -2.51 -0.60 -18.30
CA SER A 52 -2.78 0.81 -18.59
C SER A 52 -2.62 1.70 -17.36
N GLU A 53 -3.10 1.28 -16.21
CA GLU A 53 -2.92 2.00 -14.95
C GLU A 53 -1.43 2.05 -14.55
N ALA A 54 -0.69 0.96 -14.71
CA ALA A 54 0.75 0.94 -14.45
C ALA A 54 1.50 1.92 -15.36
N GLU A 55 1.08 2.09 -16.61
CA GLU A 55 1.66 3.10 -17.51
C GLU A 55 1.52 4.52 -16.97
N VAL A 56 0.38 4.85 -16.36
CA VAL A 56 0.17 6.14 -15.69
C VAL A 56 1.18 6.33 -14.56
N ALA A 57 1.45 5.29 -13.77
CA ALA A 57 2.42 5.35 -12.70
C ALA A 57 3.84 5.68 -13.19
N PHE A 58 4.22 5.21 -14.38
CA PHE A 58 5.49 5.58 -15.02
C PHE A 58 5.56 7.02 -15.52
N SER A 59 4.43 7.69 -15.67
CA SER A 59 4.38 9.12 -16.03
C SER A 59 4.52 10.04 -14.80
N ARG A 60 4.47 9.51 -13.61
CA ARG A 60 4.67 10.28 -12.37
C ARG A 60 6.14 10.56 -12.13
N GLN A 61 6.43 11.65 -11.41
CA GLN A 61 7.77 12.00 -10.99
C GLN A 61 7.80 12.20 -9.47
N PRO A 62 8.48 11.31 -8.75
CA PRO A 62 9.15 10.08 -9.20
C PRO A 62 8.15 9.01 -9.66
N VAL A 63 8.62 8.03 -10.42
CA VAL A 63 7.80 6.88 -10.86
C VAL A 63 7.09 6.26 -9.66
N SER A 64 5.77 6.11 -9.74
CA SER A 64 4.94 5.60 -8.63
C SER A 64 4.58 4.11 -8.76
N CYS A 65 5.43 3.36 -9.43
CA CYS A 65 5.36 1.92 -9.55
C CYS A 65 6.54 1.27 -8.81
N LEU A 66 6.25 0.37 -7.89
CA LEU A 66 7.23 -0.45 -7.19
C LEU A 66 7.16 -1.88 -7.72
N ILE A 67 8.29 -2.56 -7.75
CA ILE A 67 8.41 -3.93 -8.21
C ILE A 67 9.18 -4.78 -7.21
N ALA A 68 8.81 -6.05 -7.11
CA ALA A 68 9.55 -7.06 -6.38
C ALA A 68 10.28 -7.95 -7.38
N ILE A 69 11.56 -8.15 -7.19
CA ILE A 69 12.44 -8.88 -8.12
C ILE A 69 13.15 -10.00 -7.39
N HIS A 70 13.16 -11.18 -8.00
CA HIS A 70 13.92 -12.34 -7.59
C HIS A 70 14.62 -12.95 -8.82
N ASP A 71 15.94 -13.14 -8.74
CA ASP A 71 16.75 -13.65 -9.84
C ASP A 71 16.53 -12.91 -11.18
N GLY A 72 16.43 -11.58 -11.13
CA GLY A 72 16.21 -10.75 -12.30
C GLY A 72 14.79 -10.80 -12.87
N ARG A 73 13.87 -11.51 -12.22
CA ARG A 73 12.49 -11.67 -12.66
C ARG A 73 11.52 -10.92 -11.77
N ILE A 74 10.52 -10.30 -12.38
CA ILE A 74 9.44 -9.63 -11.64
C ILE A 74 8.55 -10.67 -10.98
N MET A 75 8.34 -10.53 -9.66
CA MET A 75 7.49 -11.39 -8.85
C MET A 75 6.21 -10.71 -8.42
N GLY A 76 6.20 -9.38 -8.40
CA GLY A 76 5.07 -8.58 -7.99
C GLY A 76 5.28 -7.12 -8.34
N PHE A 77 4.18 -6.36 -8.31
CA PHE A 77 4.17 -4.92 -8.52
C PHE A 77 3.13 -4.25 -7.63
N ALA A 78 3.30 -2.98 -7.38
CA ALA A 78 2.28 -2.12 -6.79
C ALA A 78 2.46 -0.69 -7.28
N CYS A 79 1.36 -0.02 -7.54
CA CYS A 79 1.33 1.37 -7.95
C CYS A 79 0.62 2.23 -6.92
N HIS A 80 0.92 3.51 -6.93
CA HIS A 80 0.11 4.53 -6.29
C HIS A 80 -0.02 5.73 -7.23
N ASP A 81 -1.01 6.57 -7.00
CA ASP A 81 -1.30 7.71 -7.89
C ASP A 81 -1.47 7.30 -9.38
N ALA A 82 -1.92 6.09 -9.64
CA ALA A 82 -2.14 5.55 -10.97
C ALA A 82 -3.60 5.68 -11.39
N THR A 83 -4.53 5.01 -10.71
CA THR A 83 -5.96 5.12 -10.97
C THR A 83 -6.47 6.54 -10.72
N CYS A 84 -6.17 7.06 -9.55
CA CYS A 84 -6.42 8.43 -9.12
C CYS A 84 -5.31 8.89 -8.18
N ARG A 85 -5.16 10.21 -8.06
CA ARG A 85 -4.23 10.77 -7.08
C ARG A 85 -4.62 10.33 -5.67
N ASN A 86 -3.61 10.00 -4.85
CA ASN A 86 -3.77 9.54 -3.48
C ASN A 86 -4.41 8.13 -3.33
N PHE A 87 -4.55 7.39 -4.42
CA PHE A 87 -4.99 6.01 -4.41
C PHE A 87 -3.80 5.05 -4.43
N PHE A 88 -3.90 3.99 -3.63
CA PHE A 88 -3.04 2.83 -3.72
C PHE A 88 -3.68 1.81 -4.69
N GLY A 89 -2.87 1.25 -5.55
CA GLY A 89 -3.25 0.24 -6.54
C GLY A 89 -3.02 0.71 -7.97
N PRO A 90 -3.09 -0.21 -8.93
CA PRO A 90 -3.24 -1.66 -8.77
C PRO A 90 -2.03 -2.31 -8.13
N THR A 91 -2.23 -3.52 -7.59
CA THR A 91 -1.18 -4.33 -6.98
C THR A 91 -1.43 -5.80 -7.25
N GLY A 92 -0.36 -6.53 -7.49
CA GLY A 92 -0.45 -7.97 -7.73
C GLY A 92 0.87 -8.68 -7.50
N VAL A 93 0.78 -9.92 -7.04
CA VAL A 93 1.90 -10.81 -6.80
C VAL A 93 1.66 -12.11 -7.57
N LYS A 94 2.67 -12.58 -8.28
CA LYS A 94 2.64 -13.84 -9.00
C LYS A 94 2.25 -14.99 -8.04
N PRO A 95 1.38 -15.94 -8.44
CA PRO A 95 0.89 -16.99 -7.55
C PRO A 95 2.00 -17.75 -6.81
N GLY A 96 3.09 -18.08 -7.47
CA GLY A 96 4.25 -18.78 -6.87
C GLY A 96 5.04 -17.96 -5.85
N ALA A 97 4.89 -16.64 -5.82
CA ALA A 97 5.55 -15.73 -4.89
C ALA A 97 4.63 -15.25 -3.75
N ARG A 98 3.38 -15.66 -3.76
CA ARG A 98 2.43 -15.37 -2.66
C ARG A 98 2.86 -16.10 -1.40
N LYS A 99 2.47 -15.60 -0.23
CA LYS A 99 2.80 -16.11 1.11
C LYS A 99 4.21 -15.81 1.63
N ASN A 100 5.09 -15.20 0.84
CA ASN A 100 6.42 -14.79 1.29
C ASN A 100 6.46 -13.36 1.87
N GLY A 101 5.33 -12.66 1.91
CA GLY A 101 5.27 -11.28 2.38
C GLY A 101 5.59 -10.23 1.29
N VAL A 102 5.70 -10.64 0.03
CA VAL A 102 5.98 -9.74 -1.11
C VAL A 102 4.88 -8.69 -1.26
N GLY A 103 3.61 -9.09 -1.19
CA GLY A 103 2.47 -8.18 -1.28
C GLY A 103 2.45 -7.16 -0.14
N THR A 104 2.75 -7.59 1.07
CA THR A 104 2.86 -6.71 2.25
C THR A 104 4.00 -5.71 2.07
N ALA A 105 5.16 -6.15 1.62
CA ALA A 105 6.31 -5.28 1.39
C ALA A 105 6.02 -4.22 0.31
N LEU A 106 5.40 -4.62 -0.78
CA LEU A 106 4.98 -3.71 -1.85
C LEU A 106 3.95 -2.68 -1.35
N LEU A 107 2.95 -3.12 -0.60
CA LEU A 107 1.96 -2.24 0.02
C LEU A 107 2.62 -1.20 0.92
N LEU A 108 3.42 -1.65 1.88
CA LEU A 108 4.07 -0.75 2.85
C LEU A 108 5.03 0.21 2.16
N ALA A 109 5.79 -0.24 1.18
CA ALA A 109 6.71 0.61 0.42
C ALA A 109 5.96 1.69 -0.38
N CYS A 110 4.83 1.36 -1.01
CA CYS A 110 3.97 2.34 -1.67
C CYS A 110 3.39 3.37 -0.68
N LEU A 111 2.86 2.91 0.44
CA LEU A 111 2.28 3.78 1.45
C LEU A 111 3.34 4.71 2.06
N GLU A 112 4.54 4.22 2.28
CA GLU A 112 5.67 5.04 2.74
C GLU A 112 6.05 6.11 1.70
N ASN A 113 6.07 5.76 0.41
CA ASN A 113 6.30 6.74 -0.66
C ASN A 113 5.23 7.84 -0.67
N MET A 114 3.96 7.46 -0.49
CA MET A 114 2.86 8.42 -0.40
C MET A 114 3.01 9.32 0.83
N ARG A 115 3.40 8.77 1.96
CA ARG A 115 3.70 9.55 3.18
C ARG A 115 4.81 10.58 2.93
N GLN A 116 5.89 10.17 2.29
CA GLN A 116 7.02 11.04 1.95
C GLN A 116 6.64 12.17 0.98
N GLN A 117 5.61 11.96 0.15
CA GLN A 117 5.06 13.02 -0.70
C GLN A 117 4.18 14.04 0.06
N GLY A 118 3.96 13.84 1.35
CA GLY A 118 3.22 14.75 2.20
C GLY A 118 1.73 14.40 2.38
N PHE A 119 1.27 13.26 1.87
CA PHE A 119 -0.10 12.80 2.13
C PHE A 119 -0.25 12.31 3.57
N GLY A 120 -1.32 12.72 4.25
CA GLY A 120 -1.70 12.20 5.57
C GLY A 120 -2.48 10.89 5.49
N TYR A 121 -3.16 10.67 4.37
CA TYR A 121 -4.02 9.52 4.13
C TYR A 121 -3.82 8.95 2.73
N ALA A 122 -4.08 7.65 2.58
CA ALA A 122 -4.21 6.99 1.29
C ALA A 122 -5.56 6.32 1.17
N ILE A 123 -6.06 6.20 -0.05
CA ILE A 123 -7.31 5.51 -0.36
C ILE A 123 -6.96 4.19 -1.05
N LEU A 124 -7.49 3.09 -0.51
CA LEU A 124 -7.44 1.78 -1.15
C LEU A 124 -8.79 1.54 -1.81
N GLY A 125 -8.84 1.66 -3.12
CA GLY A 125 -10.06 1.45 -3.90
C GLY A 125 -10.26 -0.02 -4.26
N GLY A 126 -11.53 -0.43 -4.35
CA GLY A 126 -11.88 -1.78 -4.82
C GLY A 126 -11.29 -2.90 -3.98
N VAL A 127 -11.25 -2.74 -2.68
CA VAL A 127 -10.52 -3.64 -1.77
C VAL A 127 -11.08 -5.05 -1.86
N GLY A 128 -10.20 -6.01 -2.07
CA GLY A 128 -10.44 -7.41 -1.79
C GLY A 128 -10.75 -7.65 -0.29
N PRO A 129 -10.52 -8.84 0.27
CA PRO A 129 -10.91 -9.11 1.64
C PRO A 129 -10.32 -8.08 2.62
N ALA A 130 -11.17 -7.33 3.33
CA ALA A 130 -10.75 -6.36 4.35
C ALA A 130 -9.82 -6.98 5.40
N ALA A 131 -9.94 -8.28 5.63
CA ALA A 131 -9.09 -9.05 6.51
C ALA A 131 -7.61 -9.00 6.13
N TYR A 132 -7.26 -8.93 4.83
CA TYR A 132 -5.87 -8.83 4.40
C TYR A 132 -5.20 -7.55 4.90
N TYR A 133 -5.87 -6.42 4.75
CA TYR A 133 -5.33 -5.12 5.15
C TYR A 133 -5.33 -4.94 6.66
N SER A 134 -6.30 -5.53 7.36
CA SER A 134 -6.34 -5.55 8.82
C SER A 134 -5.23 -6.43 9.41
N ALA A 135 -4.95 -7.57 8.78
CA ALA A 135 -3.88 -8.46 9.19
C ALA A 135 -2.48 -7.81 9.06
N ASN A 136 -2.31 -6.92 8.08
CA ASN A 136 -1.07 -6.16 7.89
C ASN A 136 -0.97 -4.91 8.78
N GLN A 137 -1.88 -4.70 9.73
CA GLN A 137 -1.95 -3.56 10.64
C GLN A 137 -2.01 -2.18 9.95
N VAL A 138 -2.27 -2.18 8.64
CA VAL A 138 -2.35 -0.95 7.84
C VAL A 138 -3.63 -0.20 8.14
N ILE A 139 -4.68 -0.92 8.51
CA ILE A 139 -5.97 -0.37 8.90
C ILE A 139 -6.17 -0.66 10.37
N ARG A 140 -6.06 0.37 11.19
CA ARG A 140 -6.53 0.30 12.57
C ARG A 140 -8.01 0.63 12.59
N ARG A 141 -8.81 -0.21 13.22
CA ARG A 141 -10.19 0.15 13.53
C ARG A 141 -10.18 1.46 14.31
N PRO A 142 -11.04 2.44 14.00
CA PRO A 142 -11.16 3.61 14.83
C PRO A 142 -11.40 3.13 16.28
N ARG A 143 -10.66 3.69 17.22
CA ARG A 143 -10.96 3.45 18.64
C ARG A 143 -12.40 3.89 18.84
N PRO A 144 -13.23 3.10 19.55
CA PRO A 144 -14.55 3.57 19.93
C PRO A 144 -14.36 4.93 20.63
N SER A 145 -15.08 5.95 20.16
CA SER A 145 -15.11 7.24 20.83
C SER A 145 -15.51 7.00 22.27
N ILE A 146 -14.64 7.35 23.19
CA ILE A 146 -15.01 7.37 24.62
C ILE A 146 -16.15 8.37 24.72
N PRO A 147 -17.35 7.96 25.16
CA PRO A 147 -18.42 8.91 25.38
C PRO A 147 -17.88 9.97 26.35
N PRO A 148 -18.20 11.24 26.19
CA PRO A 148 -17.80 12.25 27.15
C PRO A 148 -18.31 11.81 28.51
N SER A 149 -17.39 11.71 29.47
CA SER A 149 -17.74 11.45 30.85
C SER A 149 -18.80 12.47 31.25
N SER A 150 -19.96 11.96 31.66
CA SER A 150 -21.01 12.79 32.26
C SER A 150 -20.45 13.34 33.56
N GLU A 151 -19.82 14.49 33.52
CA GLU A 151 -19.55 15.26 34.72
C GLU A 151 -20.89 15.67 35.31
N SER A 152 -21.25 14.95 36.33
CA SER A 152 -22.29 15.30 37.26
C SER A 152 -22.00 16.73 37.77
N ARG A 153 -22.72 17.68 37.25
CA ARG A 153 -22.84 19.01 37.90
C ARG A 153 -23.59 18.82 39.20
N ALA A 154 -22.85 18.58 40.26
CA ALA A 154 -23.40 18.85 41.60
C ALA A 154 -23.39 20.37 41.78
N SER A 155 -24.57 20.98 41.74
CA SER A 155 -24.78 22.37 42.19
C SER A 155 -24.57 22.43 43.70
N PRO A 156 -23.77 23.33 44.25
CA PRO A 156 -23.79 23.59 45.66
C PRO A 156 -25.04 24.36 46.04
N ALA A 157 -25.79 23.76 46.96
CA ALA A 157 -26.87 24.49 47.66
C ALA A 157 -26.21 25.56 48.54
N HIS A 158 -26.62 26.79 48.37
CA HIS A 158 -26.36 27.87 49.33
C HIS A 158 -27.45 27.92 50.36
N PRO A 159 -27.10 28.21 51.64
CA PRO A 159 -28.06 28.38 52.73
C PRO A 159 -28.84 29.68 52.63
#